data_e97c63e95beff90085567e28fdbb0bdd
#
_entry.id   e97c63e95beff90085567e28fdbb0bdd
#
_cell.length_a   1.000
_cell.length_b   1.000
_cell.length_c   1.000
_cell.angle_alpha   90.00
_cell.angle_beta   90.00
_cell.angle_gamma   90.00
#
_symmetry.space_group_name_H-M   'P 1'
#
loop_
_entity.id
_entity.type
_entity.pdbx_description
1 polymer ?
#
loop_
_entity_poly.entity_id
_entity_poly.type
_entity_poly.pdbx_seq_one_letter_code
_entity_poly.pdbx_strand_id
1 'polypeptide(L)'
;MTRKAAVAEVRDAEVTIIGGGAVGCAVAYVLARAGYRDIQVLEQGELAGATSGQAAGLVGQVRASKERCRLAMASVAEYSRIEQETGFTADWRQTGSVRIAMTARRAAEFQVLAEVARSAGLEVEFLTAARLAGLCPMLDTTGVAAALWCPTDGYLQPNSLVMAYARAARDRGVTFATHTAVTGLRITGGSVNGIVAGGRCVATDMVINAAGPWAGAVASLAGLHLPVVPVRHEYFVTQAVAGWHAGLPVLRIPDIRLYARAEGHGILCGGWEPDGLSLDPREVTIGQPLAVSPDWDVLSGFARDLARFAPAVTETGVREVFRGFPAFSPDGRFIVGPVPAPRGFVMAAACNAHGVSGSAGLAEHVLESLQPDPSPYVQSLSPTRYHPRTWDWNAARAQAQRIYENYYSLPPNVVEPSDGHPSRSVAVIEDG
;
A
#
# COMPACT_ATOMS: atom_id res chain seq x y z
N MET A 1 1.77 -38.35 7.01
CA MET A 1 1.12 -38.16 5.69
C MET A 1 0.41 -36.81 5.69
N THR A 2 1.08 -35.78 5.23
CA THR A 2 0.50 -34.44 5.06
C THR A 2 -0.45 -34.46 3.86
N ARG A 3 -1.76 -34.32 4.11
CA ARG A 3 -2.73 -34.04 3.04
C ARG A 3 -2.25 -32.78 2.31
N LYS A 4 -1.80 -32.90 1.06
CA LYS A 4 -1.70 -31.76 0.14
C LYS A 4 -3.08 -31.14 0.13
N ALA A 5 -3.21 -29.91 0.61
CA ALA A 5 -4.43 -29.13 0.43
C ALA A 5 -4.67 -29.08 -1.09
N ALA A 6 -5.83 -29.56 -1.52
CA ALA A 6 -6.23 -29.47 -2.92
C ALA A 6 -6.24 -27.99 -3.28
N VAL A 7 -5.44 -27.60 -4.27
CA VAL A 7 -5.52 -26.25 -4.87
C VAL A 7 -6.93 -26.15 -5.40
N ALA A 8 -7.69 -25.13 -4.96
CA ALA A 8 -9.04 -24.93 -5.44
C ALA A 8 -8.99 -24.70 -6.97
N GLU A 9 -9.78 -25.43 -7.73
CA GLU A 9 -9.87 -25.25 -9.17
C GLU A 9 -10.57 -23.94 -9.51
N VAL A 10 -10.15 -23.33 -10.61
CA VAL A 10 -10.85 -22.20 -11.23
C VAL A 10 -12.25 -22.65 -11.61
N ARG A 11 -13.26 -21.87 -11.26
CA ARG A 11 -14.67 -22.18 -11.47
C ARG A 11 -15.44 -20.94 -11.94
N ASP A 12 -16.67 -21.15 -12.38
CA ASP A 12 -17.61 -20.06 -12.59
C ASP A 12 -17.88 -19.37 -11.24
N ALA A 13 -18.01 -18.05 -11.25
CA ALA A 13 -18.27 -17.24 -10.06
C ALA A 13 -18.93 -15.91 -10.44
N GLU A 14 -19.80 -15.36 -9.60
CA GLU A 14 -20.35 -14.03 -9.82
C GLU A 14 -19.25 -12.96 -9.78
N VAL A 15 -18.32 -13.08 -8.81
CA VAL A 15 -17.23 -12.13 -8.62
C VAL A 15 -15.88 -12.84 -8.67
N THR A 16 -15.02 -12.39 -9.55
CA THR A 16 -13.62 -12.82 -9.62
C THR A 16 -12.69 -11.69 -9.24
N ILE A 17 -11.87 -11.89 -8.21
CA ILE A 17 -10.83 -10.95 -7.77
C ILE A 17 -9.49 -11.45 -8.30
N ILE A 18 -8.76 -10.61 -9.01
CA ILE A 18 -7.44 -10.91 -9.55
C ILE A 18 -6.37 -10.33 -8.63
N GLY A 19 -5.62 -11.20 -7.98
CA GLY A 19 -4.53 -10.88 -7.05
C GLY A 19 -4.82 -11.28 -5.61
N GLY A 20 -3.98 -12.14 -5.05
CA GLY A 20 -4.01 -12.65 -3.67
C GLY A 20 -3.10 -11.88 -2.70
N GLY A 21 -2.85 -10.60 -2.97
CA GLY A 21 -2.15 -9.70 -2.07
C GLY A 21 -3.07 -9.11 -0.99
N ALA A 22 -2.54 -8.16 -0.21
CA ALA A 22 -3.27 -7.54 0.90
C ALA A 22 -4.58 -6.89 0.46
N VAL A 23 -4.57 -6.19 -0.68
CA VAL A 23 -5.78 -5.52 -1.20
C VAL A 23 -6.81 -6.55 -1.68
N GLY A 24 -6.40 -7.51 -2.50
CA GLY A 24 -7.35 -8.50 -3.04
C GLY A 24 -7.98 -9.36 -1.96
N CYS A 25 -7.20 -9.80 -0.95
CA CYS A 25 -7.72 -10.56 0.18
C CYS A 25 -8.63 -9.71 1.08
N ALA A 26 -8.29 -8.43 1.30
CA ALA A 26 -9.15 -7.51 2.03
C ALA A 26 -10.48 -7.24 1.28
N VAL A 27 -10.44 -7.02 -0.04
CA VAL A 27 -11.63 -6.85 -0.88
C VAL A 27 -12.51 -8.09 -0.82
N ALA A 28 -11.92 -9.29 -0.94
CA ALA A 28 -12.65 -10.54 -0.84
C ALA A 28 -13.39 -10.69 0.50
N TYR A 29 -12.71 -10.38 1.59
CA TYR A 29 -13.28 -10.40 2.93
C TYR A 29 -14.39 -9.35 3.11
N VAL A 30 -14.16 -8.11 2.72
CA VAL A 30 -15.12 -7.00 2.87
C VAL A 30 -16.38 -7.26 2.04
N LEU A 31 -16.24 -7.68 0.78
CA LEU A 31 -17.40 -8.02 -0.07
C LEU A 31 -18.20 -9.19 0.48
N ALA A 32 -17.54 -10.27 0.92
CA ALA A 32 -18.22 -11.42 1.52
C ALA A 32 -18.96 -11.03 2.83
N ARG A 33 -18.36 -10.16 3.64
CA ARG A 33 -18.99 -9.60 4.83
C ARG A 33 -20.19 -8.72 4.49
N ALA A 34 -20.12 -7.94 3.41
CA ALA A 34 -21.22 -7.11 2.91
C ALA A 34 -22.35 -7.90 2.24
N GLY A 35 -22.22 -9.23 2.14
CA GLY A 35 -23.28 -10.10 1.61
C GLY A 35 -23.11 -10.53 0.17
N TYR A 36 -22.05 -10.10 -0.53
CA TYR A 36 -21.71 -10.67 -1.84
C TYR A 36 -21.43 -12.16 -1.70
N ARG A 37 -21.88 -12.92 -2.67
CA ARG A 37 -21.75 -14.38 -2.70
C ARG A 37 -20.93 -14.80 -3.92
N ASP A 38 -20.62 -16.09 -3.97
CA ASP A 38 -19.95 -16.70 -5.11
C ASP A 38 -18.72 -15.93 -5.59
N ILE A 39 -17.81 -15.68 -4.65
CA ILE A 39 -16.56 -14.95 -4.87
C ILE A 39 -15.41 -15.95 -5.03
N GLN A 40 -14.56 -15.75 -6.04
CA GLN A 40 -13.25 -16.41 -6.13
C GLN A 40 -12.11 -15.38 -6.20
N VAL A 41 -10.97 -15.74 -5.63
CA VAL A 41 -9.71 -14.99 -5.75
C VAL A 41 -8.73 -15.85 -6.55
N LEU A 42 -8.16 -15.26 -7.60
CA LEU A 42 -7.15 -15.90 -8.44
C LEU A 42 -5.81 -15.20 -8.25
N GLU A 43 -4.81 -15.97 -7.86
CA GLU A 43 -3.44 -15.49 -7.61
C GLU A 43 -2.45 -16.25 -8.50
N GLN A 44 -1.61 -15.53 -9.23
CA GLN A 44 -0.63 -16.13 -10.14
C GLN A 44 0.51 -16.90 -9.44
N GLY A 45 0.80 -16.54 -8.19
CA GLY A 45 1.78 -17.19 -7.32
C GLY A 45 1.15 -17.69 -6.03
N GLU A 46 1.84 -17.48 -4.92
CA GLU A 46 1.33 -17.72 -3.57
C GLU A 46 0.62 -16.47 -3.01
N LEU A 47 -0.31 -16.66 -2.08
CA LEU A 47 -0.89 -15.53 -1.36
C LEU A 47 0.21 -14.73 -0.65
N ALA A 48 0.15 -13.42 -0.76
CA ALA A 48 1.19 -12.50 -0.30
C ALA A 48 2.55 -12.67 -0.98
N GLY A 49 2.72 -13.55 -1.95
CA GLY A 49 4.01 -13.95 -2.54
C GLY A 49 4.80 -12.85 -3.26
N ALA A 50 4.17 -11.71 -3.53
CA ALA A 50 4.80 -10.58 -4.21
C ALA A 50 4.98 -9.38 -3.26
N THR A 51 4.66 -8.16 -3.72
CA THR A 51 4.86 -6.89 -3.00
C THR A 51 4.29 -6.88 -1.58
N SER A 52 3.18 -7.57 -1.33
CA SER A 52 2.56 -7.61 0.01
C SER A 52 3.47 -8.30 1.03
N GLY A 53 4.01 -9.48 0.71
CA GLY A 53 4.91 -10.20 1.60
C GLY A 53 6.29 -9.57 1.74
N GLN A 54 6.64 -8.67 0.82
CA GLN A 54 7.89 -7.89 0.86
C GLN A 54 7.71 -6.53 1.53
N ALA A 55 6.53 -6.22 2.08
CA ALA A 55 6.28 -4.93 2.71
C ALA A 55 6.85 -4.87 4.13
N ALA A 56 7.30 -3.69 4.53
CA ALA A 56 7.91 -3.45 5.85
C ALA A 56 6.90 -3.51 7.03
N GLY A 57 5.61 -3.56 6.75
CA GLY A 57 4.55 -3.72 7.75
C GLY A 57 4.29 -2.51 8.65
N LEU A 58 4.86 -1.35 8.34
CA LEU A 58 4.61 -0.13 9.12
C LEU A 58 3.20 0.38 8.88
N VAL A 59 2.47 0.63 9.94
CA VAL A 59 1.13 1.20 9.90
C VAL A 59 1.15 2.57 10.55
N GLY A 60 0.79 3.58 9.77
CA GLY A 60 0.69 4.95 10.24
C GLY A 60 -0.60 5.59 9.76
N GLN A 61 -1.26 6.36 10.62
CA GLN A 61 -2.57 6.96 10.36
C GLN A 61 -2.49 8.45 10.02
N VAL A 62 -1.41 9.12 10.43
CA VAL A 62 -1.18 10.53 10.09
C VAL A 62 -0.91 10.66 8.60
N ARG A 63 -1.79 11.36 7.87
CA ARG A 63 -1.76 11.56 6.42
C ARG A 63 -2.03 13.02 6.06
N ALA A 64 -1.73 13.39 4.81
CA ALA A 64 -1.88 14.74 4.29
C ALA A 64 -3.34 15.15 4.01
N SER A 65 -4.32 14.25 4.10
CA SER A 65 -5.74 14.58 4.00
C SER A 65 -6.58 13.81 5.02
N LYS A 66 -7.71 14.39 5.38
CA LYS A 66 -8.68 13.83 6.33
C LYS A 66 -9.19 12.46 5.89
N GLU A 67 -9.48 12.30 4.60
CA GLU A 67 -9.99 11.06 4.01
C GLU A 67 -8.94 9.96 4.09
N ARG A 68 -7.68 10.28 3.82
CA ARG A 68 -6.58 9.32 3.95
C ARG A 68 -6.26 8.96 5.40
N CYS A 69 -6.43 9.88 6.35
CA CYS A 69 -6.38 9.56 7.77
C CYS A 69 -7.50 8.57 8.14
N ARG A 70 -8.73 8.85 7.74
CA ARG A 70 -9.90 7.99 8.01
C ARG A 70 -9.75 6.59 7.40
N LEU A 71 -9.25 6.49 6.16
CA LEU A 71 -8.95 5.20 5.53
C LEU A 71 -7.95 4.39 6.37
N ALA A 72 -6.89 5.04 6.85
CA ALA A 72 -5.87 4.37 7.68
C ALA A 72 -6.43 3.97 9.05
N MET A 73 -7.26 4.83 9.68
CA MET A 73 -7.95 4.54 10.95
C MET A 73 -8.91 3.35 10.81
N ALA A 74 -9.69 3.29 9.72
CA ALA A 74 -10.56 2.16 9.42
C ALA A 74 -9.77 0.85 9.26
N SER A 75 -8.58 0.92 8.65
CA SER A 75 -7.71 -0.24 8.52
C SER A 75 -7.17 -0.72 9.86
N VAL A 76 -6.76 0.20 10.75
CA VAL A 76 -6.30 -0.16 12.11
C VAL A 76 -7.43 -0.80 12.92
N ALA A 77 -8.64 -0.25 12.85
CA ALA A 77 -9.81 -0.83 13.52
C ALA A 77 -10.10 -2.26 13.02
N GLU A 78 -9.87 -2.52 11.73
CA GLU A 78 -10.09 -3.84 11.12
C GLU A 78 -9.11 -4.89 11.63
N TYR A 79 -7.85 -4.54 11.91
CA TYR A 79 -6.86 -5.51 12.39
C TYR A 79 -7.26 -6.15 13.72
N SER A 80 -7.78 -5.36 14.66
CA SER A 80 -8.30 -5.88 15.92
C SER A 80 -9.62 -6.62 15.73
N ARG A 81 -10.49 -6.13 14.84
CA ARG A 81 -11.78 -6.76 14.57
C ARG A 81 -11.63 -8.15 13.95
N ILE A 82 -10.77 -8.31 12.96
CA ILE A 82 -10.59 -9.61 12.30
C ILE A 82 -10.08 -10.67 13.26
N GLU A 83 -9.20 -10.29 14.19
CA GLU A 83 -8.70 -11.19 15.22
C GLU A 83 -9.82 -11.59 16.21
N GLN A 84 -10.62 -10.63 16.66
CA GLN A 84 -11.75 -10.89 17.57
C GLN A 84 -12.82 -11.79 16.92
N GLU A 85 -13.14 -11.53 15.65
CA GLU A 85 -14.20 -12.27 14.96
C GLU A 85 -13.79 -13.67 14.51
N THR A 86 -12.50 -13.89 14.19
CA THR A 86 -12.05 -15.10 13.50
C THR A 86 -10.97 -15.86 14.25
N GLY A 87 -10.35 -15.27 15.26
CA GLY A 87 -9.17 -15.81 15.95
C GLY A 87 -7.89 -15.79 15.12
N PHE A 88 -7.89 -15.13 13.93
CA PHE A 88 -6.70 -15.01 13.09
C PHE A 88 -6.09 -13.62 13.25
N THR A 89 -4.86 -13.59 13.74
CA THR A 89 -4.14 -12.36 13.98
C THR A 89 -3.41 -11.85 12.73
N ALA A 90 -3.41 -10.53 12.57
CA ALA A 90 -2.53 -9.81 11.66
C ALA A 90 -1.11 -9.62 12.26
N ASP A 91 -0.84 -10.16 13.44
CA ASP A 91 0.32 -9.82 14.28
C ASP A 91 0.44 -8.30 14.49
N TRP A 92 -0.71 -7.66 14.69
CA TRP A 92 -0.79 -6.22 14.90
C TRP A 92 -0.22 -5.85 16.28
N ARG A 93 0.73 -4.92 16.27
CA ARG A 93 1.36 -4.35 17.46
C ARG A 93 1.17 -2.83 17.47
N GLN A 94 0.28 -2.37 18.32
CA GLN A 94 0.06 -0.95 18.55
C GLN A 94 1.15 -0.41 19.47
N THR A 95 2.29 -0.08 18.90
CA THR A 95 3.45 0.47 19.62
C THR A 95 3.56 1.99 19.51
N GLY A 96 2.64 2.60 18.78
CA GLY A 96 2.72 4.00 18.38
C GLY A 96 3.74 4.25 17.26
N SER A 97 3.75 5.48 16.75
CA SER A 97 4.81 5.96 15.87
C SER A 97 5.26 7.37 16.23
N VAL A 98 6.55 7.63 16.03
CA VAL A 98 7.16 8.96 16.17
C VAL A 98 7.62 9.43 14.80
N ARG A 99 7.16 10.61 14.39
CA ARG A 99 7.75 11.37 13.28
C ARG A 99 8.74 12.37 13.87
N ILE A 100 9.99 12.36 13.41
CA ILE A 100 11.08 13.20 13.88
C ILE A 100 11.39 14.24 12.81
N ALA A 101 11.35 15.52 13.17
CA ALA A 101 11.77 16.65 12.36
C ALA A 101 13.16 17.12 12.82
N MET A 102 14.09 17.28 11.87
CA MET A 102 15.42 17.78 12.11
C MET A 102 15.56 19.26 11.74
N THR A 103 14.54 19.82 11.07
CA THR A 103 14.54 21.20 10.60
C THR A 103 13.30 21.95 11.06
N ALA A 104 13.39 23.28 11.22
CA ALA A 104 12.25 24.13 11.55
C ALA A 104 11.13 24.05 10.46
N ARG A 105 11.52 23.94 9.19
CA ARG A 105 10.59 23.75 8.07
C ARG A 105 9.78 22.46 8.28
N ARG A 106 10.45 21.34 8.57
CA ARG A 106 9.78 20.06 8.78
C ARG A 106 8.88 20.08 10.03
N ALA A 107 9.32 20.78 11.08
CA ALA A 107 8.51 21.00 12.27
C ALA A 107 7.20 21.76 11.95
N ALA A 108 7.26 22.79 11.09
CA ALA A 108 6.07 23.50 10.61
C ALA A 108 5.13 22.59 9.78
N GLU A 109 5.68 21.73 8.91
CA GLU A 109 4.88 20.73 8.19
C GLU A 109 4.18 19.76 9.16
N PHE A 110 4.78 19.41 10.29
CA PHE A 110 4.14 18.54 11.28
C PHE A 110 2.97 19.24 12.00
N GLN A 111 2.97 20.56 12.14
CA GLN A 111 1.81 21.29 12.66
C GLN A 111 0.59 21.09 11.73
N VAL A 112 0.80 21.27 10.42
CA VAL A 112 -0.25 21.05 9.43
C VAL A 112 -0.76 19.61 9.45
N LEU A 113 0.15 18.63 9.50
CA LEU A 113 -0.22 17.21 9.60
C LEU A 113 -1.02 16.91 10.86
N ALA A 114 -0.66 17.50 12.00
CA ALA A 114 -1.36 17.32 13.27
C ALA A 114 -2.77 17.91 13.23
N GLU A 115 -2.96 19.06 12.59
CA GLU A 115 -4.27 19.68 12.39
C GLU A 115 -5.17 18.81 11.51
N VAL A 116 -4.65 18.31 10.39
CA VAL A 116 -5.36 17.38 9.50
C VAL A 116 -5.75 16.10 10.26
N ALA A 117 -4.82 15.50 10.99
CA ALA A 117 -5.05 14.30 11.77
C ALA A 117 -6.18 14.50 12.82
N ARG A 118 -6.09 15.58 13.60
CA ARG A 118 -7.12 15.94 14.59
C ARG A 118 -8.48 16.20 13.96
N SER A 119 -8.52 16.86 12.80
CA SER A 119 -9.75 17.08 12.05
C SER A 119 -10.41 15.78 11.57
N ALA A 120 -9.64 14.73 11.43
CA ALA A 120 -10.12 13.38 11.11
C ALA A 120 -10.59 12.59 12.34
N GLY A 121 -10.34 13.09 13.55
CA GLY A 121 -10.61 12.41 14.82
C GLY A 121 -9.43 11.56 15.32
N LEU A 122 -8.23 11.72 14.74
CA LEU A 122 -7.04 11.00 15.15
C LEU A 122 -6.30 11.76 16.26
N GLU A 123 -6.02 11.07 17.36
CA GLU A 123 -5.23 11.62 18.46
C GLU A 123 -3.75 11.67 18.10
N VAL A 124 -3.16 12.86 18.20
CA VAL A 124 -1.72 13.09 17.99
C VAL A 124 -1.23 14.19 18.92
N GLU A 125 0.02 14.07 19.36
CA GLU A 125 0.66 15.04 20.25
C GLU A 125 2.11 15.34 19.85
N PHE A 126 2.59 16.54 20.19
CA PHE A 126 4.00 16.87 20.10
C PHE A 126 4.71 16.45 21.39
N LEU A 127 5.78 15.67 21.23
CA LEU A 127 6.58 15.19 22.37
C LEU A 127 7.57 16.25 22.82
N THR A 128 7.78 16.35 24.14
CA THR A 128 8.97 17.01 24.70
C THR A 128 10.22 16.15 24.45
N ALA A 129 11.40 16.77 24.48
CA ALA A 129 12.68 16.03 24.33
C ALA A 129 12.82 14.91 25.39
N ALA A 130 12.44 15.18 26.63
CA ALA A 130 12.48 14.18 27.71
C ALA A 130 11.55 12.99 27.42
N ARG A 131 10.35 13.23 26.89
CA ARG A 131 9.41 12.16 26.56
C ARG A 131 9.84 11.36 25.35
N LEU A 132 10.42 12.03 24.33
CA LEU A 132 11.02 11.35 23.19
C LEU A 132 12.15 10.43 23.63
N ALA A 133 13.08 10.91 24.46
CA ALA A 133 14.17 10.11 25.01
C ALA A 133 13.67 8.93 25.86
N GLY A 134 12.56 9.11 26.61
CA GLY A 134 11.93 8.03 27.37
C GLY A 134 11.28 6.95 26.49
N LEU A 135 10.67 7.34 25.37
CA LEU A 135 10.06 6.41 24.41
C LEU A 135 11.08 5.69 23.52
N CYS A 136 12.19 6.35 23.21
CA CYS A 136 13.22 5.89 22.29
C CYS A 136 14.61 6.02 22.93
N PRO A 137 14.90 5.34 24.05
CA PRO A 137 16.14 5.52 24.82
C PRO A 137 17.40 5.10 24.05
N MET A 138 17.25 4.33 22.96
CA MET A 138 18.31 3.88 22.09
C MET A 138 18.68 4.91 21.00
N LEU A 139 17.94 6.02 20.88
CA LEU A 139 18.20 7.05 19.90
C LEU A 139 19.01 8.21 20.47
N ASP A 140 19.95 8.71 19.67
CA ASP A 140 20.47 10.04 19.84
C ASP A 140 19.45 11.06 19.32
N THR A 141 18.88 11.84 20.22
CA THR A 141 17.86 12.85 19.90
C THR A 141 18.45 14.26 19.78
N THR A 142 19.77 14.39 19.74
CA THR A 142 20.46 15.68 19.58
C THR A 142 20.05 16.35 18.27
N GLY A 143 19.65 17.61 18.34
CA GLY A 143 19.25 18.40 17.17
C GLY A 143 17.83 18.12 16.64
N VAL A 144 17.01 17.34 17.34
CA VAL A 144 15.60 17.15 17.00
C VAL A 144 14.84 18.47 17.19
N ALA A 145 14.26 18.98 16.11
CA ALA A 145 13.47 20.23 16.12
C ALA A 145 12.02 20.01 16.61
N ALA A 146 11.43 18.86 16.28
CA ALA A 146 10.10 18.46 16.74
C ALA A 146 9.92 16.94 16.63
N ALA A 147 9.03 16.39 17.46
CA ALA A 147 8.61 15.01 17.38
C ALA A 147 7.08 14.94 17.49
N LEU A 148 6.43 14.35 16.48
CA LEU A 148 4.98 14.13 16.43
C LEU A 148 4.67 12.65 16.70
N TRP A 149 3.92 12.41 17.76
CA TRP A 149 3.52 11.08 18.24
C TRP A 149 2.08 10.75 17.86
N CYS A 150 1.88 9.52 17.38
CA CYS A 150 0.56 8.92 17.19
C CYS A 150 0.49 7.60 17.98
N PRO A 151 -0.25 7.54 19.10
CA PRO A 151 -0.27 6.38 19.99
C PRO A 151 -0.95 5.14 19.39
N THR A 152 -1.85 5.34 18.43
CA THR A 152 -2.63 4.27 17.80
C THR A 152 -1.98 3.70 16.55
N ASP A 153 -0.83 4.24 16.14
CA ASP A 153 0.03 3.67 15.09
C ASP A 153 0.77 2.43 15.59
N GLY A 154 1.45 1.75 14.68
CA GLY A 154 2.26 0.58 15.03
C GLY A 154 2.76 -0.15 13.79
N TYR A 155 2.88 -1.47 13.92
CA TYR A 155 3.29 -2.33 12.80
C TYR A 155 2.61 -3.70 12.87
N LEU A 156 2.66 -4.43 11.79
CA LEU A 156 2.13 -5.78 11.67
C LEU A 156 3.04 -6.64 10.79
N GLN A 157 2.77 -7.94 10.74
CA GLN A 157 3.39 -8.85 9.79
C GLN A 157 2.52 -8.96 8.53
N PRO A 158 3.01 -8.49 7.37
CA PRO A 158 2.19 -8.43 6.15
C PRO A 158 1.64 -9.79 5.71
N ASN A 159 2.43 -10.85 5.84
CA ASN A 159 1.98 -12.21 5.53
C ASN A 159 0.84 -12.67 6.45
N SER A 160 0.95 -12.41 7.76
CA SER A 160 -0.09 -12.74 8.74
C SER A 160 -1.39 -12.00 8.42
N LEU A 161 -1.31 -10.70 8.05
CA LEU A 161 -2.47 -9.93 7.66
C LEU A 161 -3.18 -10.52 6.44
N VAL A 162 -2.44 -10.82 5.36
CA VAL A 162 -3.02 -11.42 4.15
C VAL A 162 -3.67 -12.75 4.45
N MET A 163 -3.02 -13.59 5.25
CA MET A 163 -3.56 -14.89 5.64
C MET A 163 -4.79 -14.76 6.54
N ALA A 164 -4.84 -13.75 7.43
CA ALA A 164 -6.03 -13.47 8.24
C ALA A 164 -7.22 -13.09 7.37
N TYR A 165 -7.05 -12.16 6.40
CA TYR A 165 -8.10 -11.83 5.44
C TYR A 165 -8.54 -13.03 4.61
N ALA A 166 -7.59 -13.78 4.05
CA ALA A 166 -7.88 -14.94 3.23
C ALA A 166 -8.66 -16.02 4.01
N ARG A 167 -8.31 -16.22 5.27
CA ARG A 167 -9.02 -17.17 6.14
C ARG A 167 -10.42 -16.67 6.47
N ALA A 168 -10.55 -15.43 6.92
CA ALA A 168 -11.84 -14.83 7.21
C ALA A 168 -12.78 -14.80 5.99
N ALA A 169 -12.24 -14.61 4.79
CA ALA A 169 -12.99 -14.70 3.55
C ALA A 169 -13.42 -16.15 3.23
N ARG A 170 -12.52 -17.14 3.42
CA ARG A 170 -12.87 -18.58 3.24
C ARG A 170 -13.98 -19.01 4.18
N ASP A 171 -13.95 -18.59 5.44
CA ASP A 171 -15.00 -18.91 6.41
C ASP A 171 -16.37 -18.32 6.00
N ARG A 172 -16.38 -17.37 5.05
CA ARG A 172 -17.57 -16.78 4.41
C ARG A 172 -17.86 -17.33 3.00
N GLY A 173 -17.18 -18.42 2.60
CA GLY A 173 -17.42 -19.12 1.34
C GLY A 173 -16.60 -18.64 0.15
N VAL A 174 -15.64 -17.71 0.33
CA VAL A 174 -14.74 -17.31 -0.76
C VAL A 174 -13.76 -18.42 -1.09
N THR A 175 -13.56 -18.69 -2.37
CA THR A 175 -12.57 -19.65 -2.86
C THR A 175 -11.28 -18.94 -3.31
N PHE A 176 -10.15 -19.62 -3.18
CA PHE A 176 -8.84 -19.10 -3.55
C PHE A 176 -8.11 -20.13 -4.41
N ALA A 177 -7.74 -19.76 -5.64
CA ALA A 177 -6.88 -20.55 -6.51
C ALA A 177 -5.54 -19.82 -6.68
N THR A 178 -4.49 -20.42 -6.11
CA THR A 178 -3.09 -19.97 -6.27
C THR A 178 -2.46 -20.61 -7.49
N HIS A 179 -1.30 -20.10 -7.94
CA HIS A 179 -0.59 -20.53 -9.15
C HIS A 179 -1.48 -20.48 -10.41
N THR A 180 -2.39 -19.49 -10.43
CA THR A 180 -3.42 -19.35 -11.43
C THR A 180 -3.45 -17.93 -11.97
N ALA A 181 -2.71 -17.70 -13.04
CA ALA A 181 -2.69 -16.42 -13.73
C ALA A 181 -3.95 -16.23 -14.58
N VAL A 182 -4.55 -15.04 -14.51
CA VAL A 182 -5.60 -14.62 -15.44
C VAL A 182 -4.92 -14.05 -16.68
N THR A 183 -5.11 -14.68 -17.82
CA THR A 183 -4.44 -14.36 -19.09
C THR A 183 -5.36 -13.74 -20.14
N GLY A 184 -6.67 -13.67 -19.87
CA GLY A 184 -7.63 -13.09 -20.78
C GLY A 184 -8.95 -12.73 -20.11
N LEU A 185 -9.69 -11.84 -20.74
CA LEU A 185 -11.06 -11.48 -20.38
C LEU A 185 -11.98 -11.81 -21.56
N ARG A 186 -13.16 -12.31 -21.26
CA ARG A 186 -14.24 -12.47 -22.22
C ARG A 186 -15.22 -11.30 -22.04
N ILE A 187 -15.36 -10.51 -23.10
CA ILE A 187 -16.21 -9.32 -23.13
C ILE A 187 -17.22 -9.48 -24.26
N THR A 188 -18.51 -9.37 -23.94
CA THR A 188 -19.60 -9.47 -24.92
C THR A 188 -20.61 -8.36 -24.66
N GLY A 189 -21.03 -7.65 -25.69
CA GLY A 189 -22.00 -6.56 -25.56
C GLY A 189 -21.51 -5.42 -24.62
N GLY A 190 -20.19 -5.19 -24.56
CA GLY A 190 -19.58 -4.16 -23.70
C GLY A 190 -19.57 -4.50 -22.21
N SER A 191 -19.79 -5.78 -21.85
CA SER A 191 -19.74 -6.26 -20.46
C SER A 191 -18.78 -7.44 -20.32
N VAL A 192 -18.10 -7.53 -19.18
CA VAL A 192 -17.37 -8.73 -18.79
C VAL A 192 -18.39 -9.87 -18.59
N ASN A 193 -18.07 -11.04 -19.13
CA ASN A 193 -18.86 -12.26 -18.93
C ASN A 193 -18.00 -13.51 -18.72
N GLY A 194 -16.71 -13.31 -18.48
CA GLY A 194 -15.81 -14.41 -18.15
C GLY A 194 -14.33 -13.99 -18.18
N ILE A 195 -13.52 -14.91 -17.73
CA ILE A 195 -12.04 -14.82 -17.70
C ILE A 195 -11.43 -16.06 -18.32
N VAL A 196 -10.17 -15.95 -18.73
CA VAL A 196 -9.31 -17.08 -19.08
C VAL A 196 -8.23 -17.20 -18.01
N ALA A 197 -8.21 -18.34 -17.31
CA ALA A 197 -7.26 -18.62 -16.26
C ALA A 197 -6.93 -20.10 -16.19
N GLY A 198 -5.66 -20.48 -15.98
CA GLY A 198 -5.25 -21.87 -15.94
C GLY A 198 -5.57 -22.67 -17.21
N GLY A 199 -5.64 -22.04 -18.38
CA GLY A 199 -6.02 -22.65 -19.65
C GLY A 199 -7.53 -22.91 -19.81
N ARG A 200 -8.38 -22.47 -18.86
CA ARG A 200 -9.84 -22.62 -18.87
C ARG A 200 -10.51 -21.26 -19.06
N CYS A 201 -11.65 -21.26 -19.70
CA CYS A 201 -12.57 -20.13 -19.75
C CYS A 201 -13.68 -20.38 -18.74
N VAL A 202 -13.85 -19.49 -17.78
CA VAL A 202 -14.89 -19.56 -16.75
C VAL A 202 -15.76 -18.31 -16.76
N ALA A 203 -17.04 -18.45 -16.42
CA ALA A 203 -17.97 -17.34 -16.39
C ALA A 203 -17.76 -16.49 -15.13
N THR A 204 -17.90 -15.17 -15.31
CA THR A 204 -17.95 -14.22 -14.19
C THR A 204 -18.61 -12.93 -14.65
N ASP A 205 -19.41 -12.31 -13.79
CA ASP A 205 -20.14 -11.07 -14.11
C ASP A 205 -19.36 -9.82 -13.68
N MET A 206 -18.49 -9.98 -12.67
CA MET A 206 -17.66 -8.91 -12.14
C MET A 206 -16.21 -9.37 -11.96
N VAL A 207 -15.28 -8.58 -12.48
CA VAL A 207 -13.83 -8.74 -12.27
C VAL A 207 -13.31 -7.56 -11.49
N ILE A 208 -12.66 -7.83 -10.35
CA ILE A 208 -11.98 -6.81 -9.55
C ILE A 208 -10.47 -6.99 -9.71
N ASN A 209 -9.83 -6.00 -10.34
CA ASN A 209 -8.39 -6.01 -10.58
C ASN A 209 -7.64 -5.45 -9.36
N ALA A 210 -7.16 -6.35 -8.51
CA ALA A 210 -6.31 -6.08 -7.35
C ALA A 210 -4.89 -6.64 -7.54
N ALA A 211 -4.41 -6.71 -8.80
CA ALA A 211 -3.18 -7.39 -9.21
C ALA A 211 -1.89 -6.60 -8.88
N GLY A 212 -1.96 -5.58 -8.00
CA GLY A 212 -0.79 -4.82 -7.55
C GLY A 212 0.02 -4.24 -8.70
N PRO A 213 1.33 -4.56 -8.82
CA PRO A 213 2.17 -4.05 -9.90
C PRO A 213 1.77 -4.56 -11.29
N TRP A 214 1.04 -5.68 -11.40
CA TRP A 214 0.50 -6.20 -12.66
C TRP A 214 -0.86 -5.61 -13.04
N ALA A 215 -1.43 -4.71 -12.23
CA ALA A 215 -2.78 -4.21 -12.47
C ALA A 215 -2.91 -3.42 -13.78
N GLY A 216 -1.85 -2.78 -14.27
CA GLY A 216 -1.81 -2.17 -15.61
C GLY A 216 -1.91 -3.22 -16.72
N ALA A 217 -1.16 -4.31 -16.62
CA ALA A 217 -1.19 -5.41 -17.58
C ALA A 217 -2.56 -6.13 -17.57
N VAL A 218 -3.16 -6.35 -16.39
CA VAL A 218 -4.52 -6.90 -16.29
C VAL A 218 -5.56 -5.94 -16.87
N ALA A 219 -5.43 -4.63 -16.67
CA ALA A 219 -6.32 -3.64 -17.29
C ALA A 219 -6.23 -3.67 -18.83
N SER A 220 -5.04 -3.94 -19.38
CA SER A 220 -4.84 -4.06 -20.82
C SER A 220 -5.61 -5.24 -21.44
N LEU A 221 -5.92 -6.30 -20.68
CA LEU A 221 -6.83 -7.38 -21.11
C LEU A 221 -8.26 -6.89 -21.37
N ALA A 222 -8.64 -5.78 -20.72
CA ALA A 222 -9.91 -5.08 -20.93
C ALA A 222 -9.83 -3.97 -22.00
N GLY A 223 -8.69 -3.82 -22.68
CA GLY A 223 -8.44 -2.71 -23.62
C GLY A 223 -8.18 -1.37 -22.95
N LEU A 224 -7.83 -1.37 -21.65
CA LEU A 224 -7.58 -0.17 -20.86
C LEU A 224 -6.09 0.05 -20.62
N HIS A 225 -5.62 1.26 -20.84
CA HIS A 225 -4.23 1.64 -20.62
C HIS A 225 -4.15 2.59 -19.43
N LEU A 226 -4.07 2.03 -18.21
CA LEU A 226 -4.03 2.78 -16.97
C LEU A 226 -2.59 2.92 -16.45
N PRO A 227 -2.19 4.09 -15.96
CA PRO A 227 -0.82 4.36 -15.54
C PRO A 227 -0.56 3.84 -14.13
N VAL A 228 -0.42 2.53 -14.02
CA VAL A 228 -0.03 1.81 -12.80
C VAL A 228 1.45 1.48 -12.90
N VAL A 229 2.29 2.27 -12.25
CA VAL A 229 3.75 2.21 -12.38
C VAL A 229 4.37 1.51 -11.19
N PRO A 230 5.01 0.34 -11.35
CA PRO A 230 5.78 -0.29 -10.29
C PRO A 230 7.06 0.50 -10.02
N VAL A 231 7.35 0.78 -8.75
CA VAL A 231 8.61 1.41 -8.33
C VAL A 231 9.26 0.51 -7.29
N ARG A 232 10.56 0.23 -7.44
CA ARG A 232 11.30 -0.58 -6.47
C ARG A 232 11.26 0.11 -5.11
N HIS A 233 11.02 -0.67 -4.07
CA HIS A 233 11.17 -0.27 -2.68
C HIS A 233 11.89 -1.37 -1.93
N GLU A 234 12.95 -1.01 -1.19
CA GLU A 234 13.75 -1.98 -0.48
C GLU A 234 14.10 -1.52 0.94
N TYR A 235 14.36 -2.50 1.79
CA TYR A 235 14.79 -2.31 3.16
C TYR A 235 15.61 -3.50 3.63
N PHE A 236 16.32 -3.32 4.71
CA PHE A 236 17.07 -4.40 5.35
C PHE A 236 16.60 -4.65 6.79
N VAL A 237 16.91 -5.84 7.28
CA VAL A 237 16.78 -6.22 8.69
C VAL A 237 18.15 -6.59 9.22
N THR A 238 18.51 -6.04 10.38
CA THR A 238 19.82 -6.30 11.01
C THR A 238 19.79 -7.57 11.85
N GLN A 239 20.98 -8.04 12.27
CA GLN A 239 21.13 -8.90 13.45
C GLN A 239 20.62 -8.13 14.69
N ALA A 240 20.62 -8.81 15.86
CA ALA A 240 20.19 -8.18 17.10
C ALA A 240 21.04 -6.94 17.45
N VAL A 241 20.36 -5.88 17.89
CA VAL A 241 20.97 -4.62 18.32
C VAL A 241 20.54 -4.32 19.75
N ALA A 242 21.49 -4.00 20.62
CA ALA A 242 21.20 -3.71 22.02
C ALA A 242 20.19 -2.56 22.15
N GLY A 243 19.24 -2.71 23.07
CA GLY A 243 18.18 -1.75 23.33
C GLY A 243 16.98 -1.81 22.35
N TRP A 244 17.05 -2.61 21.26
CA TRP A 244 15.93 -2.78 20.35
C TRP A 244 15.05 -3.96 20.75
N HIS A 245 13.74 -3.72 20.80
CA HIS A 245 12.73 -4.74 21.15
C HIS A 245 11.36 -4.40 20.52
N ALA A 246 10.50 -5.38 20.42
CA ALA A 246 9.21 -5.29 19.71
C ALA A 246 8.21 -4.25 20.28
N GLY A 247 8.43 -3.74 21.47
CA GLY A 247 7.60 -2.70 22.10
C GLY A 247 7.98 -1.26 21.72
N LEU A 248 9.07 -1.07 20.97
CA LEU A 248 9.50 0.27 20.54
C LEU A 248 8.58 0.84 19.46
N PRO A 249 8.37 2.17 19.45
CA PRO A 249 7.56 2.81 18.43
C PRO A 249 8.19 2.70 17.05
N VAL A 250 7.34 2.80 16.03
CA VAL A 250 7.78 2.99 14.65
C VAL A 250 8.37 4.37 14.49
N LEU A 251 9.54 4.46 13.88
CA LEU A 251 10.25 5.71 13.62
C LEU A 251 10.08 6.15 12.17
N ARG A 252 9.88 7.44 11.96
CA ARG A 252 9.88 8.08 10.64
C ARG A 252 10.66 9.38 10.71
N ILE A 253 11.70 9.53 9.89
CA ILE A 253 12.57 10.68 9.85
C ILE A 253 12.54 11.29 8.44
N PRO A 254 11.50 12.09 8.13
CA PRO A 254 11.25 12.59 6.77
C PRO A 254 12.37 13.44 6.17
N ASP A 255 13.14 14.17 6.98
CA ASP A 255 14.25 15.00 6.49
C ASP A 255 15.33 14.18 5.78
N ILE A 256 15.52 12.93 6.18
CA ILE A 256 16.44 11.96 5.56
C ILE A 256 15.71 10.81 4.86
N ARG A 257 14.39 10.95 4.66
CA ARG A 257 13.53 9.99 3.96
C ARG A 257 13.54 8.56 4.54
N LEU A 258 13.83 8.41 5.82
CA LEU A 258 14.05 7.13 6.49
C LEU A 258 12.87 6.72 7.36
N TYR A 259 12.68 5.42 7.46
CA TYR A 259 11.86 4.79 8.51
C TYR A 259 12.61 3.62 9.14
N ALA A 260 12.27 3.35 10.42
CA ALA A 260 12.76 2.17 11.12
C ALA A 260 11.73 1.65 12.12
N ARG A 261 11.81 0.36 12.44
CA ARG A 261 11.08 -0.29 13.52
C ARG A 261 11.85 -1.49 14.05
N ALA A 262 11.48 -1.95 15.21
CA ALA A 262 12.00 -3.23 15.69
C ALA A 262 11.48 -4.40 14.84
N GLU A 263 12.35 -5.36 14.54
CA GLU A 263 12.03 -6.67 14.00
C GLU A 263 12.67 -7.75 14.87
N GLY A 264 11.90 -8.24 15.86
CA GLY A 264 12.43 -9.00 16.98
C GLY A 264 13.35 -8.13 17.82
N HIS A 265 14.63 -8.52 17.93
CA HIS A 265 15.70 -7.75 18.56
C HIS A 265 16.58 -6.97 17.55
N GLY A 266 16.32 -7.10 16.27
CA GLY A 266 16.98 -6.35 15.21
C GLY A 266 16.21 -5.10 14.81
N ILE A 267 16.75 -4.40 13.82
CA ILE A 267 16.15 -3.20 13.24
C ILE A 267 15.76 -3.51 11.81
N LEU A 268 14.50 -3.27 11.48
CA LEU A 268 14.05 -3.11 10.09
C LEU A 268 14.23 -1.64 9.73
N CYS A 269 15.00 -1.36 8.68
CA CYS A 269 15.29 -0.01 8.20
C CYS A 269 15.18 0.08 6.70
N GLY A 270 14.49 1.10 6.22
CA GLY A 270 14.34 1.43 4.81
C GLY A 270 14.05 2.92 4.63
N GLY A 271 13.83 3.29 3.38
CA GLY A 271 13.60 4.71 3.07
C GLY A 271 13.01 4.92 1.68
N TRP A 272 12.98 6.16 1.26
CA TRP A 272 12.44 6.62 -0.02
C TRP A 272 13.59 7.29 -0.77
N GLU A 273 14.43 6.48 -1.44
CA GLU A 273 15.63 6.98 -2.12
C GLU A 273 15.27 8.00 -3.22
N PRO A 274 16.13 9.00 -3.45
CA PRO A 274 16.07 9.80 -4.67
C PRO A 274 16.42 8.92 -5.88
N ASP A 275 15.96 9.30 -7.06
CA ASP A 275 16.18 8.56 -8.31
C ASP A 275 15.71 7.09 -8.24
N GLY A 276 14.54 6.88 -7.64
CA GLY A 276 13.92 5.57 -7.44
C GLY A 276 13.78 4.78 -8.76
N LEU A 277 14.03 3.47 -8.71
CA LEU A 277 13.92 2.61 -9.89
C LEU A 277 12.46 2.32 -10.22
N SER A 278 11.91 2.94 -11.25
CA SER A 278 10.58 2.64 -11.78
C SER A 278 10.66 1.69 -12.98
N LEU A 279 9.71 0.76 -13.08
CA LEU A 279 9.59 -0.13 -14.25
C LEU A 279 8.62 0.47 -15.27
N ASP A 280 8.87 0.19 -16.56
CA ASP A 280 7.90 0.52 -17.60
C ASP A 280 6.67 -0.39 -17.45
N PRO A 281 5.47 0.15 -17.17
CA PRO A 281 4.29 -0.69 -16.98
C PRO A 281 3.88 -1.47 -18.22
N ARG A 282 4.36 -1.10 -19.42
CA ARG A 282 4.13 -1.82 -20.68
C ARG A 282 4.95 -3.11 -20.79
N GLU A 283 6.05 -3.20 -20.02
CA GLU A 283 6.94 -4.37 -19.99
C GLU A 283 6.56 -5.36 -18.88
N VAL A 284 5.62 -5.00 -18.02
CA VAL A 284 5.13 -5.88 -16.95
C VAL A 284 4.28 -7.00 -17.56
N THR A 285 4.75 -8.23 -17.43
CA THR A 285 4.10 -9.40 -18.00
C THR A 285 3.39 -10.24 -16.94
N ILE A 286 2.11 -10.57 -17.16
CA ILE A 286 1.33 -11.46 -16.31
C ILE A 286 2.00 -12.85 -16.26
N GLY A 287 2.06 -13.45 -15.08
CA GLY A 287 2.69 -14.76 -14.87
C GLY A 287 4.21 -14.72 -14.71
N GLN A 288 4.84 -13.54 -14.87
CA GLN A 288 6.27 -13.38 -14.63
C GLN A 288 6.53 -12.61 -13.34
N PRO A 289 7.43 -13.08 -12.45
CA PRO A 289 7.79 -12.36 -11.25
C PRO A 289 8.57 -11.08 -11.59
N LEU A 290 8.33 -10.03 -10.81
CA LEU A 290 9.17 -8.84 -10.84
C LEU A 290 10.34 -9.07 -9.88
N ALA A 291 11.54 -9.10 -10.42
CA ALA A 291 12.77 -9.34 -9.67
C ALA A 291 13.84 -8.29 -10.01
N VAL A 292 14.59 -7.88 -9.01
CA VAL A 292 15.72 -6.97 -9.13
C VAL A 292 16.77 -7.33 -8.08
N SER A 293 18.04 -7.11 -8.37
CA SER A 293 19.12 -7.24 -7.39
C SER A 293 19.00 -6.15 -6.32
N PRO A 294 19.49 -6.40 -5.08
CA PRO A 294 19.60 -5.37 -4.07
C PRO A 294 20.48 -4.22 -4.56
N ASP A 295 20.09 -3.01 -4.24
CA ASP A 295 20.92 -1.83 -4.45
C ASP A 295 21.68 -1.53 -3.16
N TRP A 296 22.92 -2.00 -3.10
CA TRP A 296 23.75 -1.86 -1.91
C TRP A 296 24.15 -0.42 -1.62
N ASP A 297 24.18 0.47 -2.61
CA ASP A 297 24.45 1.88 -2.41
C ASP A 297 23.30 2.56 -1.69
N VAL A 298 22.06 2.27 -2.10
CA VAL A 298 20.83 2.74 -1.44
C VAL A 298 20.74 2.19 -0.01
N LEU A 299 20.88 0.87 0.16
CA LEU A 299 20.79 0.22 1.47
C LEU A 299 21.89 0.72 2.44
N SER A 300 23.11 0.90 1.95
CA SER A 300 24.21 1.49 2.73
C SER A 300 23.95 2.96 3.09
N GLY A 301 23.26 3.69 2.19
CA GLY A 301 22.79 5.05 2.48
C GLY A 301 21.84 5.07 3.68
N PHE A 302 20.84 4.21 3.69
CA PHE A 302 19.90 4.07 4.83
C PHE A 302 20.62 3.67 6.12
N ALA A 303 21.60 2.75 6.05
CA ALA A 303 22.37 2.35 7.21
C ALA A 303 23.20 3.52 7.79
N ARG A 304 23.88 4.30 6.95
CA ARG A 304 24.64 5.50 7.38
C ARG A 304 23.73 6.57 8.00
N ASP A 305 22.54 6.77 7.43
CA ASP A 305 21.59 7.75 7.94
C ASP A 305 20.98 7.29 9.27
N LEU A 306 20.65 5.99 9.41
CA LEU A 306 20.18 5.43 10.67
C LEU A 306 21.25 5.53 11.77
N ALA A 307 22.53 5.32 11.44
CA ALA A 307 23.64 5.38 12.40
C ALA A 307 23.78 6.73 13.12
N ARG A 308 23.28 7.82 12.54
CA ARG A 308 23.24 9.14 13.18
C ARG A 308 22.30 9.19 14.38
N PHE A 309 21.26 8.36 14.38
CA PHE A 309 20.24 8.29 15.43
C PHE A 309 20.41 7.07 16.32
N ALA A 310 20.94 5.99 15.77
CA ALA A 310 21.13 4.71 16.45
C ALA A 310 22.56 4.21 16.19
N PRO A 311 23.59 4.79 16.84
CA PRO A 311 24.99 4.45 16.59
C PRO A 311 25.32 2.96 16.71
N ALA A 312 24.63 2.24 17.60
CA ALA A 312 24.80 0.80 17.78
C ALA A 312 24.54 -0.03 16.50
N VAL A 313 23.89 0.53 15.47
CA VAL A 313 23.68 -0.17 14.19
C VAL A 313 24.98 -0.40 13.42
N THR A 314 26.01 0.42 13.65
CA THR A 314 27.31 0.29 12.98
C THR A 314 28.10 -0.97 13.39
N GLU A 315 27.73 -1.55 14.51
CA GLU A 315 28.42 -2.75 15.08
C GLU A 315 27.67 -4.04 14.70
N THR A 316 26.62 -3.95 13.88
CA THR A 316 25.80 -5.11 13.52
C THR A 316 25.76 -5.37 12.02
N GLY A 317 25.57 -6.64 11.66
CA GLY A 317 25.43 -7.05 10.26
C GLY A 317 23.98 -7.01 9.77
N VAL A 318 23.82 -6.96 8.46
CA VAL A 318 22.51 -7.20 7.80
C VAL A 318 22.19 -8.68 7.85
N ARG A 319 20.99 -9.02 8.33
CA ARG A 319 20.47 -10.38 8.36
C ARG A 319 19.74 -10.72 7.07
N GLU A 320 18.95 -9.77 6.55
CA GLU A 320 18.08 -10.01 5.41
C GLU A 320 17.77 -8.69 4.68
N VAL A 321 17.54 -8.79 3.37
CA VAL A 321 17.13 -7.67 2.50
C VAL A 321 15.85 -8.03 1.80
N PHE A 322 14.87 -7.12 1.87
CA PHE A 322 13.57 -7.25 1.22
C PHE A 322 13.43 -6.24 0.07
N ARG A 323 12.76 -6.66 -0.99
CA ARG A 323 12.52 -5.84 -2.18
C ARG A 323 11.14 -6.12 -2.72
N GLY A 324 10.39 -5.05 -2.97
CA GLY A 324 9.08 -5.14 -3.57
C GLY A 324 8.85 -4.03 -4.58
N PHE A 325 7.76 -4.13 -5.33
CA PHE A 325 7.36 -3.17 -6.33
C PHE A 325 5.97 -2.61 -6.00
N PRO A 326 5.84 -1.72 -5.00
CA PRO A 326 4.59 -0.98 -4.82
C PRO A 326 4.25 -0.22 -6.10
N ALA A 327 2.96 -0.24 -6.45
CA ALA A 327 2.47 0.42 -7.65
C ALA A 327 2.00 1.84 -7.33
N PHE A 328 2.45 2.79 -8.13
CA PHE A 328 2.13 4.21 -8.03
C PHE A 328 1.33 4.68 -9.24
N SER A 329 0.49 5.69 -9.02
CA SER A 329 -0.14 6.46 -10.07
C SER A 329 0.60 7.81 -10.25
N PRO A 330 0.53 8.46 -11.43
CA PRO A 330 1.17 9.75 -11.66
C PRO A 330 0.67 10.88 -10.76
N ASP A 331 -0.57 10.81 -10.29
CA ASP A 331 -1.20 11.79 -9.39
C ASP A 331 -1.12 11.41 -7.90
N GLY A 332 -0.48 10.29 -7.55
CA GLY A 332 -0.35 9.81 -6.18
C GLY A 332 -1.65 9.37 -5.52
N ARG A 333 -2.73 9.15 -6.30
CA ARG A 333 -4.06 8.76 -5.81
C ARG A 333 -4.34 7.31 -6.17
N PHE A 334 -5.10 6.62 -5.34
CA PHE A 334 -5.56 5.26 -5.64
C PHE A 334 -6.38 5.23 -6.94
N ILE A 335 -6.40 4.10 -7.62
CA ILE A 335 -7.26 3.85 -8.77
C ILE A 335 -8.31 2.83 -8.32
N VAL A 336 -9.51 3.31 -7.97
CA VAL A 336 -10.57 2.51 -7.35
C VAL A 336 -11.90 2.76 -8.03
N GLY A 337 -12.62 1.68 -8.29
CA GLY A 337 -13.99 1.70 -8.78
C GLY A 337 -14.15 1.16 -10.20
N PRO A 338 -15.42 1.11 -10.67
CA PRO A 338 -15.76 0.60 -11.98
C PRO A 338 -15.17 1.48 -13.09
N VAL A 339 -14.78 0.84 -14.19
CA VAL A 339 -14.36 1.53 -15.42
C VAL A 339 -15.60 1.85 -16.28
N PRO A 340 -15.52 2.86 -17.18
CA PRO A 340 -16.65 3.18 -18.06
C PRO A 340 -17.04 2.03 -18.99
N ALA A 341 -16.04 1.31 -19.50
CA ALA A 341 -16.17 0.12 -20.33
C ALA A 341 -14.90 -0.75 -20.19
N PRO A 342 -15.04 -2.09 -20.16
CA PRO A 342 -16.31 -2.85 -20.15
C PRO A 342 -17.02 -2.78 -18.78
N ARG A 343 -18.34 -2.84 -18.79
CA ARG A 343 -19.12 -3.00 -17.53
C ARG A 343 -18.72 -4.29 -16.83
N GLY A 344 -18.74 -4.28 -15.51
CA GLY A 344 -18.31 -5.42 -14.68
C GLY A 344 -16.78 -5.49 -14.46
N PHE A 345 -16.00 -4.53 -14.95
CA PHE A 345 -14.58 -4.44 -14.62
C PHE A 345 -14.34 -3.31 -13.61
N VAL A 346 -13.69 -3.63 -12.48
CA VAL A 346 -13.47 -2.75 -11.34
C VAL A 346 -11.98 -2.69 -11.02
N MET A 347 -11.45 -1.52 -10.74
CA MET A 347 -10.06 -1.33 -10.32
C MET A 347 -9.93 -1.24 -8.80
N ALA A 348 -8.89 -1.85 -8.26
CA ALA A 348 -8.43 -1.73 -6.86
C ALA A 348 -6.88 -1.69 -6.86
N ALA A 349 -6.31 -0.62 -7.41
CA ALA A 349 -4.91 -0.56 -7.79
C ALA A 349 -4.21 0.76 -7.42
N ALA A 350 -2.93 0.86 -7.73
CA ALA A 350 -2.07 2.02 -7.50
C ALA A 350 -2.14 2.50 -6.04
N CYS A 351 -1.85 1.58 -5.11
CA CYS A 351 -1.96 1.84 -3.67
C CYS A 351 -0.91 2.82 -3.13
N ASN A 352 0.04 3.28 -3.94
CA ASN A 352 1.08 4.26 -3.59
C ASN A 352 1.71 3.91 -2.22
N ALA A 353 2.21 2.67 -2.09
CA ALA A 353 2.80 2.07 -0.89
C ALA A 353 1.88 1.98 0.35
N HIS A 354 0.56 2.10 0.19
CA HIS A 354 -0.43 1.91 1.27
C HIS A 354 -1.19 0.58 1.18
N GLY A 355 -0.78 -0.33 0.29
CA GLY A 355 -1.51 -1.57 0.01
C GLY A 355 -1.63 -2.53 1.21
N VAL A 356 -0.69 -2.51 2.15
CA VAL A 356 -0.76 -3.28 3.40
C VAL A 356 -1.43 -2.45 4.48
N SER A 357 -0.86 -1.29 4.82
CA SER A 357 -1.33 -0.46 5.94
C SER A 357 -2.71 0.19 5.75
N GLY A 358 -3.24 0.20 4.54
CA GLY A 358 -4.53 0.77 4.19
C GLY A 358 -5.48 -0.22 3.51
N SER A 359 -5.15 -1.52 3.53
CA SER A 359 -5.88 -2.54 2.76
C SER A 359 -7.37 -2.62 3.07
N ALA A 360 -7.75 -2.58 4.34
CA ALA A 360 -9.16 -2.65 4.74
C ALA A 360 -9.93 -1.39 4.32
N GLY A 361 -9.40 -0.20 4.61
CA GLY A 361 -10.03 1.04 4.19
C GLY A 361 -10.14 1.17 2.67
N LEU A 362 -9.14 0.66 1.93
CA LEU A 362 -9.20 0.61 0.48
C LEU A 362 -10.28 -0.38 0.00
N ALA A 363 -10.43 -1.52 0.66
CA ALA A 363 -11.50 -2.48 0.35
C ALA A 363 -12.90 -1.91 0.61
N GLU A 364 -13.06 -1.12 1.67
CA GLU A 364 -14.31 -0.38 1.90
C GLU A 364 -14.58 0.66 0.79
N HIS A 365 -13.55 1.34 0.28
CA HIS A 365 -13.71 2.23 -0.87
C HIS A 365 -14.08 1.47 -2.16
N VAL A 366 -13.56 0.24 -2.34
CA VAL A 366 -14.03 -0.62 -3.46
C VAL A 366 -15.51 -0.94 -3.28
N LEU A 367 -15.94 -1.40 -2.09
CA LEU A 367 -17.34 -1.68 -1.80
C LEU A 367 -18.23 -0.45 -2.00
N GLU A 368 -17.80 0.71 -1.50
CA GLU A 368 -18.51 1.98 -1.66
C GLU A 368 -18.64 2.39 -3.12
N SER A 369 -17.59 2.18 -3.94
CA SER A 369 -17.60 2.52 -5.36
C SER A 369 -18.59 1.70 -6.20
N LEU A 370 -19.07 0.57 -5.67
CA LEU A 370 -20.09 -0.27 -6.27
C LEU A 370 -21.52 0.16 -5.92
N GLN A 371 -21.69 1.12 -5.00
CA GLN A 371 -23.00 1.67 -4.62
C GLN A 371 -23.45 2.72 -5.65
N PRO A 372 -24.76 3.00 -5.73
CA PRO A 372 -25.29 3.98 -6.67
C PRO A 372 -24.79 5.40 -6.47
N ASP A 373 -24.47 5.80 -5.24
CA ASP A 373 -24.05 7.15 -4.87
C ASP A 373 -22.84 7.12 -3.91
N PRO A 374 -21.63 6.83 -4.43
CA PRO A 374 -20.43 6.86 -3.62
C PRO A 374 -20.06 8.29 -3.24
N SER A 375 -19.34 8.46 -2.12
CA SER A 375 -18.88 9.78 -1.64
C SER A 375 -18.02 10.50 -2.70
N PRO A 376 -17.96 11.84 -2.67
CA PRO A 376 -17.12 12.63 -3.59
C PRO A 376 -15.65 12.20 -3.57
N TYR A 377 -15.14 11.79 -2.40
CA TYR A 377 -13.77 11.28 -2.30
C TYR A 377 -13.59 9.99 -3.10
N VAL A 378 -14.47 9.00 -2.92
CA VAL A 378 -14.39 7.72 -3.66
C VAL A 378 -14.61 7.93 -5.15
N GLN A 379 -15.58 8.78 -5.54
CA GLN A 379 -15.76 9.18 -6.94
C GLN A 379 -14.48 9.76 -7.54
N SER A 380 -13.75 10.57 -6.77
CA SER A 380 -12.50 11.16 -7.21
C SER A 380 -11.36 10.16 -7.43
N LEU A 381 -11.47 8.93 -6.91
CA LEU A 381 -10.51 7.85 -7.12
C LEU A 381 -10.80 7.02 -8.38
N SER A 382 -11.94 7.28 -9.03
CA SER A 382 -12.39 6.54 -10.20
C SER A 382 -11.32 6.47 -11.31
N PRO A 383 -11.15 5.31 -11.96
CA PRO A 383 -10.30 5.17 -13.15
C PRO A 383 -10.75 6.06 -14.32
N THR A 384 -11.99 6.59 -14.31
CA THR A 384 -12.52 7.50 -15.34
C THR A 384 -11.68 8.76 -15.49
N ARG A 385 -10.99 9.21 -14.43
CA ARG A 385 -10.10 10.37 -14.50
C ARG A 385 -8.92 10.19 -15.45
N TYR A 386 -8.69 8.97 -15.87
CA TYR A 386 -7.65 8.59 -16.82
C TYR A 386 -8.18 8.20 -18.20
N HIS A 387 -9.50 8.25 -18.43
CA HIS A 387 -10.13 7.84 -19.67
C HIS A 387 -10.87 8.99 -20.37
N PRO A 388 -10.86 9.09 -21.70
CA PRO A 388 -9.95 8.42 -22.63
C PRO A 388 -8.66 9.24 -22.76
N ARG A 389 -7.51 8.68 -22.45
CA ARG A 389 -6.21 9.36 -22.60
C ARG A 389 -5.21 8.47 -23.29
N THR A 390 -4.50 9.03 -24.26
CA THR A 390 -3.21 8.52 -24.67
C THR A 390 -2.16 8.99 -23.68
N TRP A 391 -1.25 8.11 -23.31
CA TRP A 391 -0.23 8.44 -22.33
C TRP A 391 1.10 8.72 -23.00
N ASP A 392 1.75 9.80 -22.63
CA ASP A 392 3.21 9.83 -22.62
C ASP A 392 3.68 8.97 -21.45
N TRP A 393 4.01 7.72 -21.77
CA TRP A 393 4.39 6.74 -20.75
C TRP A 393 5.67 7.12 -20.01
N ASN A 394 6.60 7.82 -20.67
CA ASN A 394 7.81 8.30 -20.01
C ASN A 394 7.46 9.40 -18.99
N ALA A 395 6.58 10.33 -19.34
CA ALA A 395 6.09 11.36 -18.42
C ALA A 395 5.29 10.75 -17.26
N ALA A 396 4.38 9.81 -17.53
CA ALA A 396 3.59 9.12 -16.51
C ALA A 396 4.49 8.35 -15.53
N ARG A 397 5.49 7.63 -16.05
CA ARG A 397 6.48 6.92 -15.26
C ARG A 397 7.29 7.87 -14.38
N ALA A 398 7.82 8.95 -14.95
CA ALA A 398 8.60 9.95 -14.21
C ALA A 398 7.75 10.65 -13.13
N GLN A 399 6.46 10.89 -13.38
CA GLN A 399 5.55 11.47 -12.37
C GLN A 399 5.30 10.50 -11.22
N ALA A 400 5.00 9.23 -11.50
CA ALA A 400 4.81 8.20 -10.49
C ALA A 400 6.08 7.98 -9.64
N GLN A 401 7.25 8.00 -10.27
CA GLN A 401 8.54 7.95 -9.58
C GLN A 401 8.73 9.14 -8.65
N ARG A 402 8.39 10.36 -9.07
CA ARG A 402 8.43 11.54 -8.19
C ARG A 402 7.49 11.43 -7.00
N ILE A 403 6.31 10.79 -7.14
CA ILE A 403 5.42 10.51 -6.00
C ILE A 403 6.13 9.61 -4.97
N TYR A 404 6.84 8.59 -5.43
CA TYR A 404 7.64 7.72 -4.58
C TYR A 404 8.75 8.51 -3.87
N GLU A 405 9.58 9.23 -4.60
CA GLU A 405 10.73 9.98 -4.08
C GLU A 405 10.34 11.04 -3.05
N ASN A 406 9.14 11.62 -3.23
CA ASN A 406 8.60 12.67 -2.37
C ASN A 406 7.52 12.16 -1.40
N TYR A 407 7.57 10.88 -1.04
CA TYR A 407 6.56 10.24 -0.19
C TYR A 407 6.29 10.97 1.14
N TYR A 408 7.30 11.60 1.70
CA TYR A 408 7.19 12.39 2.93
C TYR A 408 6.97 13.89 2.73
N SER A 409 6.92 14.35 1.50
CA SER A 409 6.65 15.76 1.21
C SER A 409 5.15 16.04 1.24
N LEU A 410 4.77 17.16 1.84
CA LEU A 410 3.40 17.63 1.71
C LEU A 410 3.20 18.25 0.31
N PRO A 411 1.98 18.14 -0.26
CA PRO A 411 1.63 18.89 -1.46
C PRO A 411 1.81 20.40 -1.22
N PRO A 412 2.28 21.17 -2.22
CA PRO A 412 2.55 22.60 -2.05
C PRO A 412 1.36 23.41 -1.52
N ASN A 413 0.15 23.05 -1.90
CA ASN A 413 -1.10 23.69 -1.48
C ASN A 413 -1.52 23.39 -0.03
N VAL A 414 -0.79 22.54 0.69
CA VAL A 414 -1.03 22.25 2.10
C VAL A 414 -0.11 23.05 3.02
N VAL A 415 1.01 23.56 2.48
CA VAL A 415 2.06 24.28 3.25
C VAL A 415 1.93 25.79 3.14
N GLU A 416 1.31 26.31 2.06
CA GLU A 416 1.06 27.73 1.87
C GLU A 416 -0.41 28.06 2.16
N PRO A 417 -0.72 29.10 2.97
CA PRO A 417 -2.08 29.63 3.05
C PRO A 417 -2.50 30.07 1.64
N SER A 418 -3.66 29.64 1.20
CA SER A 418 -4.20 29.92 -0.11
C SER A 418 -4.41 31.43 -0.31
N ASP A 419 -3.43 32.13 -0.87
CA ASP A 419 -3.69 33.33 -1.62
C ASP A 419 -4.27 32.91 -2.96
N GLY A 420 -5.58 33.11 -3.09
CA GLY A 420 -6.51 32.66 -4.12
C GLY A 420 -6.04 32.66 -5.57
N HIS A 421 -5.25 31.66 -5.95
CA HIS A 421 -5.04 31.34 -7.36
C HIS A 421 -5.28 29.83 -7.59
N PRO A 422 -6.02 29.46 -8.64
CA PRO A 422 -6.32 28.05 -8.93
C PRO A 422 -5.02 27.30 -9.26
N SER A 423 -4.86 26.15 -8.60
CA SER A 423 -3.77 25.19 -8.82
C SER A 423 -3.64 24.90 -10.32
N ARG A 424 -2.45 25.14 -10.88
CA ARG A 424 -2.12 24.68 -12.23
C ARG A 424 -2.24 23.16 -12.24
N SER A 425 -3.27 22.69 -12.91
CA SER A 425 -3.47 21.30 -13.28
C SER A 425 -2.21 20.76 -13.97
N VAL A 426 -1.88 19.50 -13.66
CA VAL A 426 -0.93 18.65 -14.38
C VAL A 426 -1.01 18.96 -15.88
N ALA A 427 0.11 19.29 -16.50
CA ALA A 427 0.18 19.64 -17.92
C ALA A 427 -0.49 18.54 -18.76
N VAL A 428 -1.67 18.83 -19.23
CA VAL A 428 -2.36 18.08 -20.28
C VAL A 428 -1.76 18.59 -21.58
N ILE A 429 -1.14 17.72 -22.35
CA ILE A 429 -0.83 18.03 -23.75
C ILE A 429 -2.19 18.02 -24.46
N GLU A 430 -2.75 19.20 -24.73
CA GLU A 430 -3.85 19.33 -25.65
C GLU A 430 -3.27 19.15 -27.06
N ASP A 431 -3.78 18.16 -27.77
CA ASP A 431 -3.52 17.96 -29.19
C ASP A 431 -4.07 19.17 -29.96
N GLY A 432 -3.15 19.89 -30.66
CA GLY A 432 -3.47 20.85 -31.69
C GLY A 432 -3.57 20.15 -33.05
#